data_f1708d1016d3cb7254b5e06a098c505b
#
_entry.id   f1708d1016d3cb7254b5e06a098c505b
#
_cell.length_a   1.000
_cell.length_b   1.000
_cell.length_c   1.000
_cell.angle_alpha   90.00
_cell.angle_beta   90.00
_cell.angle_gamma   90.00
#
_symmetry.space_group_name_H-M   'P 1'
#
loop_
_entity.id
_entity.type
_entity.pdbx_description
1 polymer ?
#
loop_
_entity_poly.entity_id
_entity_poly.type
_entity_poly.pdbx_seq_one_letter_code
_entity_poly.pdbx_strand_id
1 'polypeptide(L)'
;MTRRTALGEALLMAGYTQEGLAEKLGVDRATVQRWHSGKNRPQPYLWPKLAKVLGVSPQQLREILAASGGTVHRGSSDAESSGAGIDRRSVLSTGVSVGVLLALGESRTQAFNPALVDTFVDLRDSLVAADSLLGSGSLVNSAVEQVSNVARLFGRADLKTRGRLFEVGALFAEFCGWLADDLGKFEDGRSWSRQALEWAHASGSADLLAYVLMRMSQQAQLVGDEGAAAALAHSSGRYDSSVRSVRVRAAVRQQAAHASALDGDEVSALSHLDAAYHLSGKDLDEEDPYSLAGYCTPVYVTVQRAAVLNTLGKHRDALDEYDRVLGDWPQEFHRERGLHLARRTHVAVRAGVPDAAVESGFAALTIARETQSRRTIRELVRSAAGMQQWRSYAGVDDFVEAVATEGEAEWAC
;
A
#
# COMPACT_ATOMS: atom_id res chain seq x y z
N MET A 1 -11.99 27.08 -25.10
CA MET A 1 -12.27 27.12 -23.64
C MET A 1 -12.18 25.69 -23.13
N THR A 2 -11.13 25.34 -22.43
CA THR A 2 -10.93 23.99 -21.87
C THR A 2 -11.95 23.76 -20.75
N ARG A 3 -12.76 22.73 -20.88
CA ARG A 3 -13.82 22.39 -19.92
C ARG A 3 -13.16 22.01 -18.58
N ARG A 4 -13.46 22.73 -17.52
CA ARG A 4 -12.91 22.47 -16.19
C ARG A 4 -13.53 21.20 -15.61
N THR A 5 -12.72 20.44 -14.86
CA THR A 5 -13.21 19.27 -14.12
C THR A 5 -13.87 19.69 -12.80
N ALA A 6 -14.70 18.85 -12.21
CA ALA A 6 -15.33 19.12 -10.92
C ALA A 6 -14.28 19.39 -9.81
N LEU A 7 -13.14 18.71 -9.85
CA LEU A 7 -12.01 18.99 -8.95
C LEU A 7 -11.43 20.37 -9.23
N GLY A 8 -11.30 20.77 -10.50
CA GLY A 8 -10.84 22.09 -10.87
C GLY A 8 -11.76 23.22 -10.39
N GLU A 9 -13.06 22.98 -10.37
CA GLU A 9 -14.06 23.92 -9.83
C GLU A 9 -13.97 23.98 -8.28
N ALA A 10 -13.86 22.83 -7.61
CA ALA A 10 -13.72 22.76 -6.16
C ALA A 10 -12.47 23.49 -5.67
N LEU A 11 -11.34 23.37 -6.38
CA LEU A 11 -10.10 24.07 -6.09
C LEU A 11 -10.25 25.59 -6.19
N LEU A 12 -10.97 26.07 -7.20
CA LEU A 12 -11.25 27.49 -7.37
C LEU A 12 -12.13 28.01 -6.24
N MET A 13 -13.16 27.27 -5.87
CA MET A 13 -14.08 27.64 -4.78
C MET A 13 -13.36 27.67 -3.44
N ALA A 14 -12.36 26.80 -3.22
CA ALA A 14 -11.52 26.80 -2.04
C ALA A 14 -10.45 27.93 -2.02
N GLY A 15 -10.37 28.72 -3.07
CA GLY A 15 -9.49 29.90 -3.15
C GLY A 15 -8.00 29.59 -3.33
N TYR A 16 -7.65 28.38 -3.76
CA TYR A 16 -6.26 28.00 -3.99
C TYR A 16 -5.84 28.18 -5.45
N THR A 17 -4.63 28.70 -5.65
CA THR A 17 -3.93 28.60 -6.93
C THR A 17 -3.33 27.19 -7.08
N GLN A 18 -2.98 26.80 -8.31
CA GLN A 18 -2.33 25.51 -8.55
C GLN A 18 -1.00 25.39 -7.82
N GLU A 19 -0.24 26.50 -7.72
CA GLU A 19 1.00 26.59 -6.97
C GLU A 19 0.77 26.43 -5.47
N GLY A 20 -0.17 27.18 -4.91
CA GLY A 20 -0.45 27.15 -3.47
C GLY A 20 -1.00 25.79 -3.01
N LEU A 21 -1.74 25.09 -3.88
CA LEU A 21 -2.19 23.74 -3.60
C LEU A 21 -1.02 22.74 -3.67
N ALA A 22 -0.15 22.86 -4.66
CA ALA A 22 1.03 22.02 -4.84
C ALA A 22 1.93 22.09 -3.60
N GLU A 23 2.21 23.30 -3.13
CA GLU A 23 2.98 23.55 -1.91
C GLU A 23 2.33 22.90 -0.68
N LYS A 24 1.01 23.12 -0.48
CA LYS A 24 0.28 22.56 0.68
C LYS A 24 0.21 21.03 0.66
N LEU A 25 0.13 20.41 -0.50
CA LEU A 25 0.04 18.96 -0.64
C LEU A 25 1.42 18.30 -0.70
N GLY A 26 2.50 19.07 -0.91
CA GLY A 26 3.84 18.54 -1.09
C GLY A 26 4.02 17.82 -2.43
N VAL A 27 3.36 18.32 -3.48
CA VAL A 27 3.45 17.80 -4.85
C VAL A 27 3.88 18.92 -5.80
N ASP A 28 4.32 18.58 -7.00
CA ASP A 28 4.66 19.60 -8.00
C ASP A 28 3.40 20.23 -8.64
N ARG A 29 3.58 21.44 -9.19
CA ARG A 29 2.52 22.18 -9.88
C ARG A 29 1.95 21.42 -11.08
N ALA A 30 2.79 20.70 -11.82
CA ALA A 30 2.35 19.97 -13.01
C ALA A 30 1.41 18.81 -12.61
N THR A 31 1.61 18.19 -11.46
CA THR A 31 0.71 17.17 -10.89
C THR A 31 -0.67 17.77 -10.58
N VAL A 32 -0.72 18.93 -9.94
CA VAL A 32 -2.01 19.64 -9.69
C VAL A 32 -2.67 20.06 -10.99
N GLN A 33 -1.90 20.48 -11.98
CA GLN A 33 -2.42 20.83 -13.31
C GLN A 33 -3.03 19.63 -14.02
N ARG A 34 -2.43 18.44 -13.89
CA ARG A 34 -2.97 17.18 -14.44
C ARG A 34 -4.28 16.80 -13.77
N TRP A 35 -4.41 16.96 -12.47
CA TRP A 35 -5.67 16.76 -11.75
C TRP A 35 -6.75 17.74 -12.20
N HIS A 36 -6.39 19.01 -12.36
CA HIS A 36 -7.29 20.07 -12.78
C HIS A 36 -7.80 19.87 -14.22
N SER A 37 -6.98 19.28 -15.09
CA SER A 37 -7.34 18.96 -16.47
C SER A 37 -8.05 17.60 -16.62
N GLY A 38 -8.16 16.82 -15.55
CA GLY A 38 -8.73 15.47 -15.58
C GLY A 38 -7.84 14.41 -16.23
N LYS A 39 -6.58 14.75 -16.56
CA LYS A 39 -5.62 13.80 -17.12
C LYS A 39 -5.20 12.73 -16.11
N ASN A 40 -5.07 13.11 -14.83
CA ASN A 40 -4.77 12.20 -13.72
C ASN A 40 -5.68 12.52 -12.54
N ARG A 41 -5.85 11.55 -11.63
CA ARG A 41 -6.54 11.73 -10.34
C ARG A 41 -5.52 11.86 -9.21
N PRO A 42 -5.83 12.64 -8.15
CA PRO A 42 -5.03 12.61 -6.93
C PRO A 42 -4.95 11.19 -6.37
N GLN A 43 -3.77 10.79 -5.95
CA GLN A 43 -3.56 9.50 -5.32
C GLN A 43 -4.38 9.38 -4.02
N PRO A 44 -4.90 8.19 -3.68
CA PRO A 44 -5.74 8.00 -2.49
C PRO A 44 -5.09 8.48 -1.18
N TYR A 45 -3.78 8.34 -1.04
CA TYR A 45 -3.05 8.82 0.13
C TYR A 45 -3.07 10.35 0.30
N LEU A 46 -3.33 11.10 -0.77
CA LEU A 46 -3.49 12.57 -0.72
C LEU A 46 -4.92 13.01 -0.39
N TRP A 47 -5.89 12.10 -0.46
CA TRP A 47 -7.30 12.46 -0.29
C TRP A 47 -7.63 13.07 1.07
N PRO A 48 -7.12 12.57 2.22
CA PRO A 48 -7.37 13.22 3.52
C PRO A 48 -6.85 14.64 3.56
N LYS A 49 -5.65 14.87 3.03
CA LYS A 49 -5.02 16.19 2.96
C LYS A 49 -5.76 17.10 1.98
N LEU A 50 -6.16 16.55 0.84
CA LEU A 50 -6.94 17.25 -0.18
C LEU A 50 -8.33 17.62 0.34
N ALA A 51 -9.03 16.73 1.04
CA ALA A 51 -10.32 17.00 1.67
C ALA A 51 -10.21 18.14 2.69
N LYS A 52 -9.18 18.12 3.53
CA LYS A 52 -8.90 19.18 4.51
C LYS A 52 -8.60 20.51 3.85
N VAL A 53 -7.82 20.51 2.77
CA VAL A 53 -7.49 21.73 2.01
C VAL A 53 -8.71 22.30 1.30
N LEU A 54 -9.56 21.44 0.74
CA LEU A 54 -10.79 21.85 0.08
C LEU A 54 -11.92 22.22 1.05
N GLY A 55 -11.78 21.89 2.34
CA GLY A 55 -12.82 22.11 3.35
C GLY A 55 -14.05 21.21 3.13
N VAL A 56 -13.87 20.04 2.51
CA VAL A 56 -14.94 19.09 2.20
C VAL A 56 -14.80 17.80 3.00
N SER A 57 -15.92 17.09 3.21
CA SER A 57 -15.87 15.77 3.81
C SER A 57 -15.20 14.75 2.87
N PRO A 58 -14.67 13.65 3.39
CA PRO A 58 -14.11 12.57 2.57
C PRO A 58 -15.11 12.00 1.54
N GLN A 59 -16.39 12.06 1.85
CA GLN A 59 -17.46 11.63 0.95
C GLN A 59 -17.66 12.63 -0.19
N GLN A 60 -17.72 13.93 0.11
CA GLN A 60 -17.81 14.98 -0.89
C GLN A 60 -16.58 15.01 -1.80
N LEU A 61 -15.38 14.76 -1.27
CA LEU A 61 -14.18 14.65 -2.10
C LEU A 61 -14.30 13.49 -3.10
N ARG A 62 -14.80 12.33 -2.68
CA ARG A 62 -15.02 11.19 -3.58
C ARG A 62 -16.00 11.53 -4.70
N GLU A 63 -17.08 12.24 -4.39
CA GLU A 63 -18.06 12.70 -5.40
C GLU A 63 -17.43 13.68 -6.40
N ILE A 64 -16.60 14.62 -5.91
CA ILE A 64 -15.86 15.57 -6.76
C ILE A 64 -14.88 14.82 -7.68
N LEU A 65 -14.14 13.85 -7.16
CA LEU A 65 -13.19 13.05 -7.93
C LEU A 65 -13.89 12.13 -8.93
N ALA A 66 -15.04 11.55 -8.57
CA ALA A 66 -15.87 10.77 -9.47
C ALA A 66 -16.45 11.62 -10.62
N ALA A 67 -16.95 12.82 -10.32
CA ALA A 67 -17.47 13.76 -11.31
C ALA A 67 -16.37 14.34 -12.23
N SER A 68 -15.11 14.29 -11.82
CA SER A 68 -13.96 14.77 -12.61
C SER A 68 -13.52 13.80 -13.71
N GLY A 69 -14.01 12.57 -13.71
CA GLY A 69 -13.56 11.48 -14.59
C GLY A 69 -14.55 10.97 -15.64
N GLY A 70 -15.68 11.64 -15.89
CA GLY A 70 -16.64 11.11 -16.86
C GLY A 70 -17.64 12.14 -17.37
N THR A 71 -17.84 12.17 -18.69
CA THR A 71 -19.04 12.71 -19.33
C THR A 71 -20.18 11.72 -19.08
N VAL A 72 -21.12 12.03 -18.19
CA VAL A 72 -22.36 11.27 -18.06
C VAL A 72 -23.55 12.21 -18.22
N HIS A 73 -24.44 11.81 -19.12
CA HIS A 73 -25.77 12.41 -19.35
C HIS A 73 -26.58 12.44 -18.04
N ARG A 74 -27.20 13.60 -17.77
CA ARG A 74 -28.18 13.80 -16.71
C ARG A 74 -29.47 13.05 -17.00
N GLY A 75 -29.90 12.26 -16.05
CA GLY A 75 -31.31 11.86 -15.88
C GLY A 75 -31.68 12.12 -14.42
N SER A 76 -32.65 12.98 -14.22
CA SER A 76 -33.18 13.46 -12.95
C SER A 76 -34.04 12.41 -12.23
N SER A 77 -33.91 12.30 -10.91
CA SER A 77 -35.09 12.31 -10.01
C SER A 77 -34.65 12.32 -8.54
N ASP A 78 -35.39 13.12 -7.78
CA ASP A 78 -35.29 13.43 -6.37
C ASP A 78 -35.55 12.25 -5.44
N ALA A 79 -34.90 12.24 -4.27
CA ALA A 79 -35.54 12.02 -2.97
C ALA A 79 -34.54 12.06 -1.79
N GLU A 80 -35.00 12.68 -0.74
CA GLU A 80 -34.36 13.11 0.48
C GLU A 80 -33.94 12.00 1.45
N SER A 81 -33.03 12.37 2.29
CA SER A 81 -32.92 12.29 3.76
C SER A 81 -31.91 11.33 4.37
N SER A 82 -31.00 11.98 5.12
CA SER A 82 -30.59 11.74 6.50
C SER A 82 -29.82 10.48 6.93
N GLY A 83 -28.67 10.71 7.58
CA GLY A 83 -28.11 9.80 8.59
C GLY A 83 -26.66 9.39 8.36
N ALA A 84 -25.78 9.89 9.22
CA ALA A 84 -24.36 9.57 9.28
C ALA A 84 -24.11 8.08 9.59
N GLY A 85 -23.33 7.45 8.73
CA GLY A 85 -22.76 6.12 8.90
C GLY A 85 -22.01 5.78 7.64
N ILE A 86 -20.73 5.41 7.75
CA ILE A 86 -20.01 4.83 6.61
C ILE A 86 -20.78 3.54 6.26
N ASP A 87 -21.59 3.64 5.23
CA ASP A 87 -22.51 2.58 4.87
C ASP A 87 -21.70 1.44 4.24
N ARG A 88 -21.63 0.31 4.95
CA ARG A 88 -21.23 -1.00 4.40
C ARG A 88 -21.89 -1.27 3.03
N ARG A 89 -23.03 -0.63 2.76
CA ARG A 89 -23.72 -0.73 1.48
C ARG A 89 -22.99 -0.03 0.32
N SER A 90 -22.18 1.03 0.56
CA SER A 90 -21.49 1.71 -0.55
C SER A 90 -20.30 0.90 -1.08
N VAL A 91 -19.57 0.19 -0.20
CA VAL A 91 -18.52 -0.77 -0.60
C VAL A 91 -19.16 -2.00 -1.25
N LEU A 92 -20.27 -2.47 -0.69
CA LEU A 92 -21.06 -3.56 -1.24
C LEU A 92 -21.76 -3.17 -2.55
N SER A 93 -22.19 -1.90 -2.73
CA SER A 93 -22.83 -1.44 -3.96
C SER A 93 -21.88 -1.38 -5.15
N THR A 94 -20.60 -1.09 -4.93
CA THR A 94 -19.58 -1.14 -5.99
C THR A 94 -19.28 -2.59 -6.39
N GLY A 95 -19.16 -3.50 -5.44
CA GLY A 95 -19.04 -4.95 -5.69
C GLY A 95 -20.30 -5.53 -6.35
N VAL A 96 -21.49 -5.11 -5.92
CA VAL A 96 -22.77 -5.48 -6.55
C VAL A 96 -22.88 -4.91 -7.96
N SER A 97 -22.37 -3.70 -8.24
CA SER A 97 -22.38 -3.12 -9.58
C SER A 97 -21.51 -3.89 -10.57
N VAL A 98 -20.34 -4.39 -10.13
CA VAL A 98 -19.47 -5.26 -10.96
C VAL A 98 -20.13 -6.64 -11.12
N GLY A 99 -20.72 -7.20 -10.08
CA GLY A 99 -21.48 -8.46 -10.14
C GLY A 99 -22.69 -8.36 -11.07
N VAL A 100 -23.42 -7.27 -11.05
CA VAL A 100 -24.55 -7.00 -11.96
C VAL A 100 -24.07 -6.81 -13.40
N LEU A 101 -22.95 -6.09 -13.62
CA LEU A 101 -22.34 -5.95 -14.96
C LEU A 101 -21.85 -7.31 -15.49
N LEU A 102 -21.33 -8.19 -14.63
CA LEU A 102 -20.93 -9.54 -15.01
C LEU A 102 -22.13 -10.46 -15.26
N ALA A 103 -23.20 -10.37 -14.47
CA ALA A 103 -24.45 -11.12 -14.69
C ALA A 103 -25.15 -10.69 -16.00
N LEU A 104 -25.13 -9.40 -16.33
CA LEU A 104 -25.63 -8.88 -17.61
C LEU A 104 -24.72 -9.28 -18.79
N GLY A 105 -23.45 -9.60 -18.54
CA GLY A 105 -22.50 -10.08 -19.53
C GLY A 105 -22.52 -11.61 -19.77
N GLU A 106 -23.39 -12.38 -19.14
CA GLU A 106 -23.51 -13.83 -19.33
C GLU A 106 -24.16 -14.21 -20.69
N SER A 107 -24.70 -13.23 -21.42
CA SER A 107 -25.11 -13.48 -22.80
C SER A 107 -23.87 -13.79 -23.65
N ARG A 108 -23.74 -15.04 -24.10
CA ARG A 108 -22.60 -15.58 -24.88
C ARG A 108 -22.31 -14.85 -26.20
N THR A 109 -23.12 -13.89 -26.59
CA THR A 109 -23.07 -13.21 -27.88
C THR A 109 -22.63 -11.73 -27.81
N GLN A 110 -22.43 -11.18 -26.58
CA GLN A 110 -22.03 -9.78 -26.45
C GLN A 110 -20.50 -9.66 -26.41
N ALA A 111 -19.95 -8.81 -27.30
CA ALA A 111 -18.51 -8.51 -27.30
C ALA A 111 -18.07 -7.96 -25.92
N PHE A 112 -16.90 -8.40 -25.46
CA PHE A 112 -16.33 -7.92 -24.21
C PHE A 112 -16.10 -6.40 -24.28
N ASN A 113 -16.56 -5.67 -23.25
CA ASN A 113 -16.33 -4.23 -23.16
C ASN A 113 -14.97 -3.94 -22.47
N PRO A 114 -13.96 -3.42 -23.21
CA PRO A 114 -12.62 -3.13 -22.63
C PRO A 114 -12.64 -2.15 -21.45
N ALA A 115 -13.67 -1.29 -21.34
CA ALA A 115 -13.82 -0.35 -20.21
C ALA A 115 -14.02 -1.06 -18.86
N LEU A 116 -14.39 -2.34 -18.85
CA LEU A 116 -14.45 -3.14 -17.62
C LEU A 116 -13.06 -3.27 -16.95
N VAL A 117 -11.99 -3.26 -17.72
CA VAL A 117 -10.63 -3.33 -17.17
C VAL A 117 -10.36 -2.10 -16.28
N ASP A 118 -10.71 -0.91 -16.76
CA ASP A 118 -10.54 0.33 -15.99
C ASP A 118 -11.42 0.34 -14.72
N THR A 119 -12.64 -0.21 -14.82
CA THR A 119 -13.52 -0.40 -13.65
C THR A 119 -12.87 -1.30 -12.58
N PHE A 120 -12.21 -2.38 -12.97
CA PHE A 120 -11.49 -3.24 -12.03
C PHE A 120 -10.28 -2.53 -11.40
N VAL A 121 -9.55 -1.69 -12.15
CA VAL A 121 -8.47 -0.87 -11.62
C VAL A 121 -9.00 0.09 -10.54
N ASP A 122 -10.06 0.85 -10.85
CA ASP A 122 -10.70 1.77 -9.90
C ASP A 122 -11.21 1.03 -8.64
N LEU A 123 -11.77 -0.16 -8.80
CA LEU A 123 -12.24 -0.99 -7.67
C LEU A 123 -11.07 -1.46 -6.81
N ARG A 124 -9.98 -1.93 -7.41
CA ARG A 124 -8.78 -2.35 -6.68
C ARG A 124 -8.22 -1.18 -5.87
N ASP A 125 -8.09 0.00 -6.45
CA ASP A 125 -7.59 1.20 -5.77
C ASP A 125 -8.50 1.60 -4.60
N SER A 126 -9.81 1.44 -4.75
CA SER A 126 -10.78 1.66 -3.67
C SER A 126 -10.60 0.67 -2.53
N LEU A 127 -10.34 -0.61 -2.82
CA LEU A 127 -10.10 -1.65 -1.80
C LEU A 127 -8.77 -1.43 -1.09
N VAL A 128 -7.70 -1.04 -1.80
CA VAL A 128 -6.41 -0.70 -1.20
C VAL A 128 -6.53 0.51 -0.27
N ALA A 129 -7.28 1.54 -0.67
CA ALA A 129 -7.54 2.69 0.20
C ALA A 129 -8.37 2.30 1.45
N ALA A 130 -9.33 1.38 1.28
CA ALA A 130 -10.15 0.90 2.39
C ALA A 130 -9.36 0.04 3.39
N ASP A 131 -8.30 -0.67 2.98
CA ASP A 131 -7.45 -1.47 3.86
C ASP A 131 -6.83 -0.64 4.99
N SER A 132 -6.38 0.57 4.68
CA SER A 132 -5.83 1.50 5.68
C SER A 132 -6.85 1.92 6.75
N LEU A 133 -8.16 1.83 6.47
CA LEU A 133 -9.24 2.27 7.35
C LEU A 133 -9.96 1.11 8.06
N LEU A 134 -10.17 0.00 7.36
CA LEU A 134 -11.02 -1.11 7.82
C LEU A 134 -10.23 -2.33 8.29
N GLY A 135 -8.95 -2.41 7.90
CA GLY A 135 -8.10 -3.58 8.11
C GLY A 135 -8.41 -4.74 7.17
N SER A 136 -7.42 -5.60 7.02
CA SER A 136 -7.39 -6.67 6.01
C SER A 136 -8.50 -7.71 6.17
N GLY A 137 -8.92 -8.00 7.40
CA GLY A 137 -9.97 -8.99 7.68
C GLY A 137 -11.32 -8.67 7.04
N SER A 138 -11.64 -7.38 6.90
CA SER A 138 -12.91 -6.93 6.30
C SER A 138 -12.92 -7.00 4.78
N LEU A 139 -11.76 -7.08 4.13
CA LEU A 139 -11.62 -6.90 2.69
C LEU A 139 -11.25 -8.17 1.93
N VAL A 140 -10.68 -9.18 2.62
CA VAL A 140 -10.13 -10.38 1.97
C VAL A 140 -11.16 -11.08 1.08
N ASN A 141 -12.39 -11.26 1.55
CA ASN A 141 -13.43 -11.95 0.76
C ASN A 141 -13.78 -11.16 -0.51
N SER A 142 -13.90 -9.82 -0.39
CA SER A 142 -14.19 -8.96 -1.54
C SER A 142 -13.07 -9.00 -2.57
N ALA A 143 -11.80 -8.97 -2.13
CA ALA A 143 -10.64 -9.04 -3.02
C ALA A 143 -10.58 -10.41 -3.75
N VAL A 144 -10.79 -11.52 -3.04
CA VAL A 144 -10.80 -12.88 -3.61
C VAL A 144 -11.93 -13.04 -4.65
N GLU A 145 -13.10 -12.46 -4.39
CA GLU A 145 -14.19 -12.45 -5.35
C GLU A 145 -13.78 -11.77 -6.65
N GLN A 146 -13.06 -10.64 -6.58
CA GLN A 146 -12.62 -9.93 -7.78
C GLN A 146 -11.55 -10.72 -8.57
N VAL A 147 -10.67 -11.45 -7.90
CA VAL A 147 -9.75 -12.39 -8.58
C VAL A 147 -10.54 -13.38 -9.44
N SER A 148 -11.59 -13.96 -8.89
CA SER A 148 -12.46 -14.92 -9.60
C SER A 148 -13.23 -14.25 -10.74
N ASN A 149 -13.70 -13.02 -10.54
CA ASN A 149 -14.41 -12.24 -11.55
C ASN A 149 -13.52 -11.93 -12.77
N VAL A 150 -12.29 -11.46 -12.53
CA VAL A 150 -11.32 -11.17 -13.59
C VAL A 150 -10.94 -12.44 -14.35
N ALA A 151 -10.66 -13.54 -13.64
CA ALA A 151 -10.26 -14.82 -14.25
C ALA A 151 -11.32 -15.37 -15.22
N ARG A 152 -12.60 -15.23 -14.89
CA ARG A 152 -13.70 -15.63 -15.80
C ARG A 152 -13.74 -14.87 -17.13
N LEU A 153 -13.09 -13.73 -17.22
CA LEU A 153 -13.09 -12.88 -18.41
C LEU A 153 -11.93 -13.19 -19.37
N PHE A 154 -10.88 -13.90 -18.94
CA PHE A 154 -9.70 -14.20 -19.77
C PHE A 154 -10.03 -14.85 -21.11
N GLY A 155 -10.97 -15.79 -21.13
CA GLY A 155 -11.38 -16.49 -22.35
C GLY A 155 -12.32 -15.71 -23.25
N ARG A 156 -12.83 -14.55 -22.82
CA ARG A 156 -13.83 -13.76 -23.54
C ARG A 156 -13.24 -12.51 -24.21
N ALA A 157 -12.04 -12.10 -23.79
CA ALA A 157 -11.37 -10.91 -24.30
C ALA A 157 -10.48 -11.22 -25.51
N ASP A 158 -10.33 -10.25 -26.40
CA ASP A 158 -9.31 -10.26 -27.45
C ASP A 158 -7.89 -10.27 -26.83
N LEU A 159 -6.87 -10.52 -27.66
CA LEU A 159 -5.51 -10.71 -27.17
C LEU A 159 -4.96 -9.50 -26.39
N LYS A 160 -5.22 -8.27 -26.86
CA LYS A 160 -4.75 -7.03 -26.21
C LYS A 160 -5.45 -6.81 -24.88
N THR A 161 -6.76 -6.93 -24.85
CA THR A 161 -7.57 -6.77 -23.65
C THR A 161 -7.27 -7.88 -22.62
N ARG A 162 -6.98 -9.10 -23.09
CA ARG A 162 -6.58 -10.21 -22.23
C ARG A 162 -5.27 -9.95 -21.51
N GLY A 163 -4.27 -9.32 -22.18
CA GLY A 163 -3.04 -8.87 -21.53
C GLY A 163 -3.32 -7.94 -20.33
N ARG A 164 -4.18 -6.93 -20.55
CA ARG A 164 -4.60 -6.00 -19.47
C ARG A 164 -5.40 -6.70 -18.36
N LEU A 165 -6.23 -7.69 -18.69
CA LEU A 165 -6.93 -8.50 -17.68
C LEU A 165 -5.95 -9.32 -16.82
N PHE A 166 -4.89 -9.88 -17.43
CA PHE A 166 -3.84 -10.56 -16.67
C PHE A 166 -3.12 -9.59 -15.73
N GLU A 167 -2.82 -8.36 -16.16
CA GLU A 167 -2.23 -7.33 -15.28
C GLU A 167 -3.13 -7.05 -14.07
N VAL A 168 -4.40 -6.77 -14.30
CA VAL A 168 -5.37 -6.48 -13.23
C VAL A 168 -5.60 -7.70 -12.33
N GLY A 169 -5.69 -8.89 -12.91
CA GLY A 169 -5.78 -10.15 -12.16
C GLY A 169 -4.57 -10.35 -11.24
N ALA A 170 -3.36 -10.11 -11.74
CA ALA A 170 -2.12 -10.19 -10.96
C ALA A 170 -2.11 -9.17 -9.80
N LEU A 171 -2.62 -7.96 -10.03
CA LEU A 171 -2.75 -6.94 -8.99
C LEU A 171 -3.73 -7.32 -7.89
N PHE A 172 -4.88 -7.90 -8.23
CA PHE A 172 -5.82 -8.41 -7.24
C PHE A 172 -5.26 -9.61 -6.48
N ALA A 173 -4.57 -10.53 -7.15
CA ALA A 173 -3.94 -11.67 -6.50
C ALA A 173 -2.81 -11.21 -5.55
N GLU A 174 -1.97 -10.25 -5.96
CA GLU A 174 -0.95 -9.65 -5.09
C GLU A 174 -1.58 -8.99 -3.86
N PHE A 175 -2.67 -8.25 -4.05
CA PHE A 175 -3.39 -7.62 -2.95
C PHE A 175 -4.01 -8.66 -1.99
N CYS A 176 -4.56 -9.78 -2.51
CA CYS A 176 -4.99 -10.89 -1.65
C CYS A 176 -3.83 -11.49 -0.86
N GLY A 177 -2.65 -11.59 -1.47
CA GLY A 177 -1.41 -11.99 -0.80
C GLY A 177 -1.06 -11.07 0.37
N TRP A 178 -1.10 -9.76 0.13
CA TRP A 178 -0.89 -8.75 1.17
C TRP A 178 -1.88 -8.88 2.33
N LEU A 179 -3.19 -8.99 2.03
CA LEU A 179 -4.21 -9.12 3.05
C LEU A 179 -4.05 -10.41 3.87
N ALA A 180 -3.68 -11.52 3.22
CA ALA A 180 -3.41 -12.78 3.89
C ALA A 180 -2.20 -12.69 4.83
N ASP A 181 -1.11 -12.06 4.40
CA ASP A 181 0.09 -11.86 5.22
C ASP A 181 -0.21 -11.00 6.46
N ASP A 182 -1.00 -9.94 6.29
CA ASP A 182 -1.41 -9.07 7.38
C ASP A 182 -2.29 -9.80 8.41
N LEU A 183 -3.07 -10.77 7.96
CA LEU A 183 -3.85 -11.68 8.79
C LEU A 183 -3.04 -12.85 9.38
N GLY A 184 -1.73 -12.93 9.11
CA GLY A 184 -0.87 -14.03 9.56
C GLY A 184 -1.05 -15.34 8.78
N LYS A 185 -1.82 -15.36 7.69
CA LYS A 185 -2.08 -16.52 6.81
C LYS A 185 -1.02 -16.65 5.71
N PHE A 186 0.23 -16.88 6.10
CA PHE A 186 1.37 -16.79 5.16
C PHE A 186 1.35 -17.82 4.02
N GLU A 187 0.81 -19.01 4.25
CA GLU A 187 0.67 -20.02 3.18
C GLU A 187 -0.32 -19.54 2.11
N ASP A 188 -1.45 -18.98 2.55
CA ASP A 188 -2.40 -18.37 1.63
C ASP A 188 -1.76 -17.18 0.90
N GLY A 189 -1.01 -16.34 1.62
CA GLY A 189 -0.27 -15.22 1.06
C GLY A 189 0.70 -15.67 -0.04
N ARG A 190 1.50 -16.71 0.22
CA ARG A 190 2.40 -17.29 -0.79
C ARG A 190 1.66 -17.88 -1.98
N SER A 191 0.51 -18.52 -1.76
CA SER A 191 -0.31 -19.05 -2.83
C SER A 191 -0.82 -17.95 -3.77
N TRP A 192 -1.33 -16.88 -3.20
CA TRP A 192 -1.79 -15.72 -3.96
C TRP A 192 -0.65 -15.03 -4.73
N SER A 193 0.53 -14.90 -4.12
CA SER A 193 1.69 -14.30 -4.80
C SER A 193 2.19 -15.14 -5.96
N ARG A 194 2.13 -16.48 -5.86
CA ARG A 194 2.42 -17.37 -7.01
C ARG A 194 1.41 -17.17 -8.13
N GLN A 195 0.12 -17.02 -7.80
CA GLN A 195 -0.90 -16.73 -8.80
C GLN A 195 -0.68 -15.35 -9.46
N ALA A 196 -0.29 -14.35 -8.67
CA ALA A 196 0.07 -13.04 -9.17
C ALA A 196 1.26 -13.11 -10.14
N LEU A 197 2.29 -13.87 -9.80
CA LEU A 197 3.48 -14.06 -10.64
C LEU A 197 3.14 -14.75 -11.98
N GLU A 198 2.30 -15.78 -11.95
CA GLU A 198 1.83 -16.48 -13.15
C GLU A 198 1.12 -15.52 -14.11
N TRP A 199 0.22 -14.69 -13.59
CA TRP A 199 -0.54 -13.75 -14.43
C TRP A 199 0.30 -12.54 -14.85
N ALA A 200 1.22 -12.07 -14.01
CA ALA A 200 2.20 -11.04 -14.39
C ALA A 200 3.08 -11.53 -15.55
N HIS A 201 3.48 -12.80 -15.52
CA HIS A 201 4.24 -13.41 -16.61
C HIS A 201 3.39 -13.52 -17.89
N ALA A 202 2.14 -13.97 -17.78
CA ALA A 202 1.22 -14.06 -18.91
C ALA A 202 0.88 -12.70 -19.55
N SER A 203 0.94 -11.62 -18.79
CA SER A 203 0.74 -10.24 -19.29
C SER A 203 1.91 -9.71 -20.11
N GLY A 204 3.13 -10.21 -19.85
CA GLY A 204 4.37 -9.70 -20.44
C GLY A 204 4.84 -8.36 -19.88
N SER A 205 4.22 -7.84 -18.81
CA SER A 205 4.62 -6.56 -18.17
C SER A 205 5.86 -6.75 -17.32
N ALA A 206 6.97 -6.11 -17.69
CA ALA A 206 8.21 -6.13 -16.92
C ALA A 206 8.05 -5.41 -15.57
N ASP A 207 7.28 -4.31 -15.53
CA ASP A 207 6.97 -3.55 -14.32
C ASP A 207 6.26 -4.44 -13.30
N LEU A 208 5.24 -5.16 -13.74
CA LEU A 208 4.46 -6.02 -12.87
C LEU A 208 5.25 -7.25 -12.39
N LEU A 209 6.06 -7.85 -13.28
CA LEU A 209 6.95 -8.96 -12.91
C LEU A 209 7.96 -8.54 -11.83
N ALA A 210 8.63 -7.40 -12.05
CA ALA A 210 9.57 -6.87 -11.08
C ALA A 210 8.88 -6.56 -9.74
N TYR A 211 7.70 -5.94 -9.79
CA TYR A 211 6.91 -5.60 -8.62
C TYR A 211 6.50 -6.86 -7.82
N VAL A 212 5.92 -7.85 -8.48
CA VAL A 212 5.46 -9.08 -7.80
C VAL A 212 6.65 -9.85 -7.20
N LEU A 213 7.77 -9.98 -7.90
CA LEU A 213 8.98 -10.62 -7.35
C LEU A 213 9.53 -9.86 -6.14
N MET A 214 9.53 -8.53 -6.17
CA MET A 214 9.91 -7.69 -5.04
C MET A 214 8.97 -7.93 -3.85
N ARG A 215 7.65 -7.99 -4.08
CA ARG A 215 6.67 -8.31 -3.03
C ARG A 215 6.86 -9.70 -2.44
N MET A 216 7.15 -10.70 -3.25
CA MET A 216 7.47 -12.05 -2.79
C MET A 216 8.75 -12.08 -1.93
N SER A 217 9.76 -11.25 -2.26
CA SER A 217 10.94 -11.08 -1.43
C SER A 217 10.58 -10.51 -0.04
N GLN A 218 9.68 -9.52 0.02
CA GLN A 218 9.19 -8.97 1.29
C GLN A 218 8.43 -10.03 2.11
N GLN A 219 7.63 -10.88 1.46
CA GLN A 219 6.94 -12.00 2.12
C GLN A 219 7.92 -13.02 2.71
N ALA A 220 8.99 -13.35 1.99
CA ALA A 220 10.03 -14.25 2.48
C ALA A 220 10.73 -13.67 3.72
N GLN A 221 11.04 -12.37 3.72
CA GLN A 221 11.56 -11.68 4.91
C GLN A 221 10.61 -11.75 6.11
N LEU A 222 9.31 -11.59 5.86
CA LEU A 222 8.28 -11.59 6.93
C LEU A 222 8.24 -12.93 7.68
N VAL A 223 8.57 -14.04 7.02
CA VAL A 223 8.63 -15.37 7.64
C VAL A 223 10.05 -15.80 8.04
N GLY A 224 11.06 -14.95 7.82
CA GLY A 224 12.46 -15.23 8.17
C GLY A 224 13.20 -16.13 7.18
N ASP A 225 12.68 -16.30 5.96
CA ASP A 225 13.37 -17.03 4.88
C ASP A 225 14.31 -16.07 4.13
N GLU A 226 15.48 -15.80 4.74
CA GLU A 226 16.47 -14.86 4.24
C GLU A 226 17.02 -15.28 2.86
N GLY A 227 17.21 -16.59 2.65
CA GLY A 227 17.70 -17.11 1.38
C GLY A 227 16.74 -16.87 0.23
N ALA A 228 15.45 -17.17 0.43
CA ALA A 228 14.42 -16.88 -0.56
C ALA A 228 14.25 -15.37 -0.75
N ALA A 229 14.32 -14.57 0.32
CA ALA A 229 14.21 -13.12 0.24
C ALA A 229 15.30 -12.51 -0.65
N ALA A 230 16.57 -12.88 -0.44
CA ALA A 230 17.68 -12.42 -1.26
C ALA A 230 17.55 -12.87 -2.72
N ALA A 231 17.25 -14.16 -2.97
CA ALA A 231 17.10 -14.70 -4.31
C ALA A 231 15.97 -14.00 -5.11
N LEU A 232 14.84 -13.72 -4.47
CA LEU A 232 13.71 -13.03 -5.09
C LEU A 232 14.01 -11.54 -5.36
N ALA A 233 14.71 -10.86 -4.44
CA ALA A 233 15.16 -9.48 -4.66
C ALA A 233 16.12 -9.39 -5.86
N HIS A 234 17.11 -10.29 -5.95
CA HIS A 234 17.99 -10.37 -7.11
C HIS A 234 17.22 -10.67 -8.41
N SER A 235 16.22 -11.56 -8.35
CA SER A 235 15.38 -11.86 -9.51
C SER A 235 14.56 -10.67 -9.98
N SER A 236 13.99 -9.90 -9.04
CA SER A 236 13.32 -8.63 -9.34
C SER A 236 14.28 -7.62 -10.01
N GLY A 237 15.51 -7.49 -9.50
CA GLY A 237 16.53 -6.60 -10.03
C GLY A 237 16.95 -6.88 -11.48
N ARG A 238 16.76 -8.10 -11.99
CA ARG A 238 17.06 -8.43 -13.41
C ARG A 238 16.17 -7.69 -14.39
N TYR A 239 15.01 -7.22 -13.95
CA TYR A 239 14.09 -6.45 -14.79
C TYR A 239 14.36 -4.94 -14.77
N ASP A 240 15.30 -4.43 -13.95
CA ASP A 240 15.54 -2.99 -13.74
C ASP A 240 15.69 -2.19 -15.05
N SER A 241 16.38 -2.73 -16.06
CA SER A 241 16.52 -2.09 -17.37
C SER A 241 15.26 -2.10 -18.23
N SER A 242 14.30 -2.98 -17.93
CA SER A 242 13.05 -3.15 -18.67
C SER A 242 11.87 -2.49 -17.97
N VAL A 243 12.03 -2.15 -16.68
CA VAL A 243 11.01 -1.47 -15.86
C VAL A 243 10.94 0.01 -16.26
N ARG A 244 9.76 0.46 -16.60
CA ARG A 244 9.48 1.86 -16.97
C ARG A 244 9.06 2.70 -15.79
N SER A 245 8.23 2.15 -14.89
CA SER A 245 7.76 2.84 -13.70
C SER A 245 8.92 3.19 -12.77
N VAL A 246 9.13 4.49 -12.53
CA VAL A 246 10.16 4.99 -11.62
C VAL A 246 9.93 4.52 -10.19
N ARG A 247 8.67 4.38 -9.78
CA ARG A 247 8.30 3.89 -8.45
C ARG A 247 8.61 2.41 -8.26
N VAL A 248 8.34 1.59 -9.28
CA VAL A 248 8.71 0.17 -9.25
C VAL A 248 10.23 0.03 -9.17
N ARG A 249 10.99 0.79 -9.96
CA ARG A 249 12.45 0.81 -9.87
C ARG A 249 12.94 1.21 -8.47
N ALA A 250 12.31 2.23 -7.86
CA ALA A 250 12.64 2.62 -6.48
C ALA A 250 12.41 1.48 -5.49
N ALA A 251 11.25 0.80 -5.57
CA ALA A 251 10.92 -0.31 -4.69
C ALA A 251 11.84 -1.53 -4.90
N VAL A 252 12.17 -1.84 -6.16
CA VAL A 252 13.14 -2.90 -6.50
C VAL A 252 14.52 -2.60 -5.92
N ARG A 253 15.01 -1.36 -6.06
CA ARG A 253 16.29 -0.94 -5.48
C ARG A 253 16.26 -0.98 -3.96
N GLN A 254 15.18 -0.53 -3.34
CA GLN A 254 15.02 -0.62 -1.89
C GLN A 254 15.07 -2.08 -1.41
N GLN A 255 14.43 -3.01 -2.15
CA GLN A 255 14.47 -4.42 -1.79
C GLN A 255 15.84 -5.07 -2.05
N ALA A 256 16.56 -4.64 -3.09
CA ALA A 256 17.95 -5.04 -3.33
C ALA A 256 18.88 -4.60 -2.19
N ALA A 257 18.62 -3.46 -1.57
CA ALA A 257 19.36 -3.03 -0.38
C ALA A 257 19.20 -3.99 0.80
N HIS A 258 18.00 -4.51 1.02
CA HIS A 258 17.77 -5.53 2.05
C HIS A 258 18.52 -6.84 1.73
N ALA A 259 18.54 -7.27 0.47
CA ALA A 259 19.28 -8.45 0.06
C ALA A 259 20.79 -8.27 0.32
N SER A 260 21.36 -7.13 -0.13
CA SER A 260 22.78 -6.83 0.12
C SER A 260 23.11 -6.78 1.62
N ALA A 261 22.20 -6.27 2.46
CA ALA A 261 22.40 -6.24 3.91
C ALA A 261 22.38 -7.66 4.51
N LEU A 262 21.55 -8.57 4.02
CA LEU A 262 21.55 -9.99 4.44
C LEU A 262 22.87 -10.66 4.05
N ASP A 263 23.45 -10.31 2.91
CA ASP A 263 24.75 -10.78 2.46
C ASP A 263 25.94 -10.11 3.21
N GLY A 264 25.67 -9.13 4.08
CA GLY A 264 26.67 -8.34 4.80
C GLY A 264 27.39 -7.27 3.94
N ASP A 265 26.94 -7.04 2.72
CA ASP A 265 27.50 -6.02 1.80
C ASP A 265 26.88 -4.64 2.10
N GLU A 266 27.47 -3.95 3.06
CA GLU A 266 27.06 -2.60 3.48
C GLU A 266 27.14 -1.59 2.31
N VAL A 267 28.20 -1.64 1.51
CA VAL A 267 28.44 -0.65 0.45
C VAL A 267 27.34 -0.74 -0.59
N SER A 268 27.03 -1.94 -1.06
CA SER A 268 25.94 -2.16 -2.02
C SER A 268 24.59 -1.84 -1.41
N ALA A 269 24.34 -2.21 -0.14
CA ALA A 269 23.09 -1.91 0.54
C ALA A 269 22.80 -0.41 0.61
N LEU A 270 23.78 0.40 1.03
CA LEU A 270 23.64 1.85 1.10
C LEU A 270 23.50 2.49 -0.28
N SER A 271 24.29 2.03 -1.27
CA SER A 271 24.19 2.50 -2.65
C SER A 271 22.81 2.24 -3.26
N HIS A 272 22.22 1.08 -2.99
CA HIS A 272 20.87 0.75 -3.44
C HIS A 272 19.82 1.64 -2.78
N LEU A 273 19.95 1.96 -1.48
CA LEU A 273 19.06 2.90 -0.78
C LEU A 273 19.15 4.31 -1.34
N ASP A 274 20.35 4.80 -1.63
CA ASP A 274 20.54 6.13 -2.20
C ASP A 274 19.91 6.21 -3.60
N ALA A 275 20.10 5.18 -4.44
CA ALA A 275 19.42 5.08 -5.72
C ALA A 275 17.89 5.02 -5.58
N ALA A 276 17.37 4.24 -4.62
CA ALA A 276 15.94 4.16 -4.33
C ALA A 276 15.38 5.52 -3.89
N TYR A 277 16.08 6.22 -3.00
CA TYR A 277 15.69 7.55 -2.53
C TYR A 277 15.57 8.56 -3.68
N HIS A 278 16.59 8.63 -4.54
CA HIS A 278 16.57 9.51 -5.70
C HIS A 278 15.44 9.17 -6.68
N LEU A 279 15.21 7.88 -6.94
CA LEU A 279 14.11 7.44 -7.79
C LEU A 279 12.74 7.77 -7.16
N SER A 280 12.58 7.54 -5.86
CA SER A 280 11.33 7.80 -5.16
C SER A 280 10.95 9.28 -5.06
N GLY A 281 11.91 10.20 -5.21
CA GLY A 281 11.67 11.64 -5.26
C GLY A 281 11.27 12.19 -6.62
N LYS A 282 11.35 11.38 -7.69
CA LYS A 282 10.95 11.80 -9.04
C LYS A 282 9.43 11.82 -9.17
N ASP A 283 8.93 12.60 -10.13
CA ASP A 283 7.51 12.61 -10.48
C ASP A 283 7.04 11.22 -10.92
N LEU A 284 5.77 10.95 -10.66
CA LEU A 284 5.13 9.72 -11.14
C LEU A 284 5.06 9.76 -12.67
N ASP A 285 5.49 8.67 -13.30
CA ASP A 285 5.40 8.53 -14.74
C ASP A 285 3.96 8.51 -15.21
N GLU A 286 3.66 9.23 -16.30
CA GLU A 286 2.34 9.16 -16.96
C GLU A 286 2.03 7.75 -17.51
N GLU A 287 3.05 6.90 -17.63
CA GLU A 287 2.96 5.55 -18.21
C GLU A 287 2.62 4.43 -17.21
N ASP A 288 2.49 4.74 -15.90
CA ASP A 288 2.07 3.74 -14.91
C ASP A 288 0.57 3.82 -14.61
N PRO A 289 -0.28 3.11 -15.37
CA PRO A 289 -1.73 3.17 -15.23
C PRO A 289 -2.23 2.56 -13.92
N TYR A 290 -1.39 1.80 -13.22
CA TYR A 290 -1.76 1.05 -12.01
C TYR A 290 -1.16 1.65 -10.74
N SER A 291 -0.40 2.74 -10.85
CA SER A 291 0.30 3.37 -9.73
C SER A 291 1.09 2.38 -8.87
N LEU A 292 1.79 1.44 -9.53
CA LEU A 292 2.57 0.40 -8.87
C LEU A 292 3.60 1.01 -7.93
N ALA A 293 3.76 0.41 -6.75
CA ALA A 293 4.69 0.88 -5.74
C ALA A 293 4.52 2.37 -5.35
N GLY A 294 3.32 2.95 -5.49
CA GLY A 294 3.04 4.35 -5.13
C GLY A 294 3.38 4.71 -3.68
N TYR A 295 3.41 3.72 -2.79
CA TYR A 295 3.85 3.85 -1.40
C TYR A 295 5.36 4.10 -1.25
N CYS A 296 6.18 3.77 -2.27
CA CYS A 296 7.63 3.91 -2.22
C CYS A 296 8.04 5.39 -2.38
N THR A 297 7.77 6.17 -1.34
CA THR A 297 8.11 7.59 -1.23
C THR A 297 9.51 7.78 -0.63
N PRO A 298 10.12 8.98 -0.68
CA PRO A 298 11.39 9.25 0.02
C PRO A 298 11.32 8.94 1.52
N VAL A 299 10.20 9.26 2.19
CA VAL A 299 9.98 8.95 3.62
C VAL A 299 9.98 7.44 3.85
N TYR A 300 9.32 6.68 2.97
CA TYR A 300 9.32 5.22 3.04
C TYR A 300 10.74 4.65 2.85
N VAL A 301 11.50 5.13 1.88
CA VAL A 301 12.88 4.66 1.66
C VAL A 301 13.76 4.98 2.86
N THR A 302 13.58 6.15 3.49
CA THR A 302 14.33 6.54 4.68
C THR A 302 14.05 5.61 5.86
N VAL A 303 12.79 5.25 6.11
CA VAL A 303 12.48 4.29 7.18
C VAL A 303 12.98 2.87 6.86
N GLN A 304 13.10 2.50 5.60
CA GLN A 304 13.74 1.23 5.21
C GLN A 304 15.26 1.26 5.41
N ARG A 305 15.91 2.43 5.37
CA ARG A 305 17.32 2.59 5.73
C ARG A 305 17.57 2.14 7.18
N ALA A 306 16.69 2.50 8.11
CA ALA A 306 16.78 2.03 9.48
C ALA A 306 16.71 0.49 9.59
N ALA A 307 15.82 -0.14 8.82
CA ALA A 307 15.71 -1.60 8.80
C ALA A 307 16.98 -2.26 8.21
N VAL A 308 17.55 -1.71 7.15
CA VAL A 308 18.80 -2.16 6.53
C VAL A 308 19.97 -2.04 7.50
N LEU A 309 20.13 -0.90 8.19
CA LEU A 309 21.15 -0.69 9.20
C LEU A 309 21.04 -1.71 10.35
N ASN A 310 19.80 -2.01 10.77
CA ASN A 310 19.58 -3.05 11.79
C ASN A 310 20.04 -4.44 11.32
N THR A 311 19.77 -4.81 10.06
CA THR A 311 20.23 -6.08 9.47
C THR A 311 21.75 -6.15 9.43
N LEU A 312 22.42 -5.03 9.12
CA LEU A 312 23.88 -4.90 9.15
C LEU A 312 24.50 -4.86 10.57
N GLY A 313 23.70 -5.02 11.64
CA GLY A 313 24.15 -4.98 13.03
C GLY A 313 24.41 -3.57 13.57
N LYS A 314 24.14 -2.52 12.81
CA LYS A 314 24.31 -1.11 13.20
C LYS A 314 23.08 -0.60 13.96
N HIS A 315 22.81 -1.21 15.11
CA HIS A 315 21.55 -1.01 15.83
C HIS A 315 21.38 0.41 16.37
N ARG A 316 22.47 1.11 16.76
CA ARG A 316 22.38 2.51 17.22
C ARG A 316 22.07 3.45 16.07
N ASP A 317 22.76 3.33 14.95
CA ASP A 317 22.51 4.14 13.75
C ASP A 317 21.07 3.92 13.24
N ALA A 318 20.59 2.66 13.32
CA ALA A 318 19.23 2.31 12.96
C ALA A 318 18.19 2.97 13.90
N LEU A 319 18.48 3.05 15.20
CA LEU A 319 17.60 3.71 16.17
C LEU A 319 17.52 5.21 15.90
N ASP A 320 18.67 5.87 15.68
CA ASP A 320 18.75 7.29 15.36
C ASP A 320 17.97 7.63 14.06
N GLU A 321 18.06 6.73 13.06
CA GLU A 321 17.33 6.90 11.81
C GLU A 321 15.80 6.76 12.01
N TYR A 322 15.34 5.80 12.82
CA TYR A 322 13.92 5.70 13.19
C TYR A 322 13.45 6.95 13.95
N ASP A 323 14.23 7.45 14.89
CA ASP A 323 13.87 8.64 15.67
C ASP A 323 13.67 9.86 14.79
N ARG A 324 14.58 10.05 13.82
CA ARG A 324 14.51 11.15 12.86
C ARG A 324 13.28 11.08 11.98
N VAL A 325 12.92 9.88 11.48
CA VAL A 325 11.81 9.72 10.53
C VAL A 325 10.46 9.68 11.21
N LEU A 326 10.34 9.02 12.37
CA LEU A 326 9.06 8.83 13.05
C LEU A 326 8.59 10.10 13.79
N GLY A 327 9.51 11.05 14.07
CA GLY A 327 9.17 12.36 14.61
C GLY A 327 8.23 13.17 13.71
N ASP A 328 8.46 13.12 12.40
CA ASP A 328 7.71 13.85 11.38
C ASP A 328 6.80 12.93 10.53
N TRP A 329 6.47 11.75 11.04
CA TRP A 329 5.68 10.76 10.30
C TRP A 329 4.27 11.29 9.96
N PRO A 330 3.83 11.18 8.68
CA PRO A 330 2.51 11.67 8.28
C PRO A 330 1.37 10.96 9.01
N GLN A 331 0.44 11.74 9.55
CA GLN A 331 -0.67 11.21 10.37
C GLN A 331 -1.63 10.30 9.60
N GLU A 332 -1.75 10.50 8.31
CA GLU A 332 -2.57 9.67 7.43
C GLU A 332 -2.07 8.21 7.32
N PHE A 333 -0.80 7.94 7.62
CA PHE A 333 -0.20 6.60 7.66
C PHE A 333 -0.10 6.06 9.09
N HIS A 334 -1.18 6.23 9.85
CA HIS A 334 -1.22 5.85 11.26
C HIS A 334 -0.92 4.36 11.50
N ARG A 335 -1.49 3.48 10.68
CA ARG A 335 -1.26 2.03 10.77
C ARG A 335 0.20 1.65 10.49
N GLU A 336 0.79 2.22 9.43
CA GLU A 336 2.19 2.03 9.08
C GLU A 336 3.12 2.57 10.17
N ARG A 337 2.75 3.70 10.80
CA ARG A 337 3.47 4.24 11.94
C ARG A 337 3.56 3.22 13.08
N GLY A 338 2.47 2.53 13.38
CA GLY A 338 2.42 1.47 14.39
C GLY A 338 3.43 0.36 14.09
N LEU A 339 3.48 -0.11 12.85
CA LEU A 339 4.46 -1.12 12.41
C LEU A 339 5.90 -0.63 12.54
N HIS A 340 6.19 0.60 12.13
CA HIS A 340 7.55 1.15 12.22
C HIS A 340 7.97 1.42 13.66
N LEU A 341 7.06 1.80 14.55
CA LEU A 341 7.30 1.87 15.98
C LEU A 341 7.61 0.48 16.58
N ALA A 342 6.91 -0.57 16.18
CA ALA A 342 7.21 -1.94 16.61
C ALA A 342 8.60 -2.39 16.15
N ARG A 343 8.99 -2.05 14.93
CA ARG A 343 10.35 -2.30 14.42
C ARG A 343 11.40 -1.48 15.14
N ARG A 344 11.12 -0.21 15.45
CA ARG A 344 11.98 0.63 16.30
C ARG A 344 12.16 -0.01 17.68
N THR A 345 11.08 -0.56 18.27
CA THR A 345 11.14 -1.31 19.52
C THR A 345 12.15 -2.45 19.43
N HIS A 346 12.07 -3.26 18.36
CA HIS A 346 13.04 -4.34 18.13
C HIS A 346 14.48 -3.83 18.01
N VAL A 347 14.69 -2.73 17.31
CA VAL A 347 16.00 -2.09 17.16
C VAL A 347 16.52 -1.58 18.51
N ALA A 348 15.67 -0.94 19.31
CA ALA A 348 16.04 -0.47 20.66
C ALA A 348 16.45 -1.63 21.57
N VAL A 349 15.76 -2.78 21.48
CA VAL A 349 16.16 -4.02 22.17
C VAL A 349 17.55 -4.46 21.73
N ARG A 350 17.82 -4.48 20.43
CA ARG A 350 19.13 -4.87 19.89
C ARG A 350 20.23 -3.86 20.23
N ALA A 351 19.91 -2.58 20.33
CA ALA A 351 20.83 -1.51 20.72
C ALA A 351 21.11 -1.47 22.23
N GLY A 352 20.36 -2.22 23.04
CA GLY A 352 20.52 -2.23 24.50
C GLY A 352 19.94 -0.99 25.17
N VAL A 353 18.84 -0.40 24.65
CA VAL A 353 18.20 0.82 25.16
C VAL A 353 16.77 0.51 25.64
N PRO A 354 16.60 -0.01 26.90
CA PRO A 354 15.30 -0.47 27.40
C PRO A 354 14.24 0.62 27.45
N ASP A 355 14.59 1.86 27.82
CA ASP A 355 13.63 2.96 27.90
C ASP A 355 13.01 3.26 26.54
N ALA A 356 13.83 3.35 25.48
CA ALA A 356 13.37 3.57 24.12
C ALA A 356 12.52 2.39 23.59
N ALA A 357 12.83 1.16 24.02
CA ALA A 357 12.06 -0.01 23.67
C ALA A 357 10.67 -0.01 24.33
N VAL A 358 10.56 0.35 25.60
CA VAL A 358 9.29 0.45 26.33
C VAL A 358 8.42 1.56 25.72
N GLU A 359 8.99 2.76 25.52
CA GLU A 359 8.27 3.90 24.94
C GLU A 359 7.67 3.57 23.59
N SER A 360 8.48 3.14 22.64
CA SER A 360 8.01 2.82 21.30
C SER A 360 7.11 1.58 21.27
N GLY A 361 7.35 0.63 22.16
CA GLY A 361 6.56 -0.58 22.30
C GLY A 361 5.11 -0.30 22.69
N PHE A 362 4.88 0.50 23.72
CA PHE A 362 3.52 0.90 24.11
C PHE A 362 2.85 1.78 23.09
N ALA A 363 3.56 2.70 22.44
CA ALA A 363 3.03 3.51 21.36
C ALA A 363 2.58 2.62 20.17
N ALA A 364 3.39 1.63 19.78
CA ALA A 364 3.05 0.67 18.75
C ALA A 364 1.88 -0.22 19.14
N LEU A 365 1.81 -0.69 20.38
CA LEU A 365 0.73 -1.53 20.91
C LEU A 365 -0.62 -0.80 20.88
N THR A 366 -0.63 0.48 21.25
CA THR A 366 -1.83 1.32 21.17
C THR A 366 -2.36 1.38 19.74
N ILE A 367 -1.49 1.71 18.78
CA ILE A 367 -1.87 1.78 17.37
C ILE A 367 -2.31 0.40 16.84
N ALA A 368 -1.62 -0.68 17.24
CA ALA A 368 -1.97 -2.03 16.82
C ALA A 368 -3.37 -2.43 17.27
N ARG A 369 -3.78 -2.06 18.49
CA ARG A 369 -5.13 -2.27 19.01
C ARG A 369 -6.17 -1.48 18.25
N GLU A 370 -5.91 -0.20 18.01
CA GLU A 370 -6.81 0.69 17.27
C GLU A 370 -7.04 0.20 15.83
N THR A 371 -5.99 -0.28 15.17
CA THR A 371 -6.00 -0.69 13.76
C THR A 371 -6.17 -2.19 13.56
N GLN A 372 -6.26 -2.98 14.64
CA GLN A 372 -6.33 -4.44 14.62
C GLN A 372 -5.21 -5.08 13.78
N SER A 373 -4.00 -4.51 13.82
CA SER A 373 -2.87 -4.96 13.03
C SER A 373 -2.15 -6.14 13.68
N ARG A 374 -2.45 -7.36 13.21
CA ARG A 374 -1.78 -8.58 13.68
C ARG A 374 -0.28 -8.57 13.37
N ARG A 375 0.10 -8.00 12.22
CA ARG A 375 1.52 -7.87 11.85
C ARG A 375 2.30 -7.02 12.86
N THR A 376 1.73 -5.92 13.34
CA THR A 376 2.36 -5.08 14.36
C THR A 376 2.48 -5.82 15.69
N ILE A 377 1.42 -6.54 16.12
CA ILE A 377 1.47 -7.37 17.34
C ILE A 377 2.59 -8.40 17.27
N ARG A 378 2.76 -9.09 16.15
CA ARG A 378 3.84 -10.09 15.98
C ARG A 378 5.24 -9.49 16.09
N GLU A 379 5.49 -8.31 15.54
CA GLU A 379 6.77 -7.62 15.73
C GLU A 379 6.99 -7.26 17.19
N LEU A 380 5.95 -6.88 17.93
CA LEU A 380 6.04 -6.61 19.36
C LEU A 380 6.29 -7.87 20.18
N VAL A 381 5.65 -9.00 19.87
CA VAL A 381 5.90 -10.30 20.50
C VAL A 381 7.39 -10.69 20.35
N ARG A 382 7.94 -10.54 19.14
CA ARG A 382 9.37 -10.79 18.87
C ARG A 382 10.26 -9.89 19.73
N SER A 383 9.91 -8.63 19.88
CA SER A 383 10.65 -7.65 20.68
C SER A 383 10.58 -7.95 22.17
N ALA A 384 9.38 -8.29 22.68
CA ALA A 384 9.15 -8.65 24.08
C ALA A 384 9.99 -9.86 24.52
N ALA A 385 10.18 -10.85 23.64
CA ALA A 385 11.05 -12.00 23.91
C ALA A 385 12.51 -11.59 24.21
N GLY A 386 13.03 -10.57 23.52
CA GLY A 386 14.37 -10.03 23.76
C GLY A 386 14.50 -9.18 25.02
N MET A 387 13.39 -8.73 25.61
CA MET A 387 13.37 -7.86 26.77
C MET A 387 13.38 -8.62 28.12
N GLN A 388 13.30 -9.94 28.14
CA GLN A 388 13.23 -10.76 29.34
C GLN A 388 14.39 -10.49 30.33
N GLN A 389 15.56 -10.16 29.81
CA GLN A 389 16.75 -9.81 30.63
C GLN A 389 16.60 -8.47 31.37
N TRP A 390 15.64 -7.64 30.99
CA TRP A 390 15.45 -6.29 31.55
C TRP A 390 14.17 -6.14 32.36
N ARG A 391 13.62 -7.24 32.89
CA ARG A 391 12.38 -7.21 33.68
C ARG A 391 12.42 -6.29 34.91
N SER A 392 13.61 -6.01 35.41
CA SER A 392 13.82 -5.07 36.55
C SER A 392 13.75 -3.59 36.11
N TYR A 393 13.78 -3.29 34.83
CA TYR A 393 13.60 -1.91 34.34
C TYR A 393 12.13 -1.50 34.35
N ALA A 394 11.90 -0.22 34.70
CA ALA A 394 10.54 0.32 34.78
C ALA A 394 9.77 0.12 33.47
N GLY A 395 8.57 -0.41 33.57
CA GLY A 395 7.64 -0.61 32.45
C GLY A 395 7.95 -1.80 31.54
N VAL A 396 9.07 -2.49 31.69
CA VAL A 396 9.41 -3.66 30.85
C VAL A 396 8.48 -4.83 31.15
N ASP A 397 8.24 -5.13 32.43
CA ASP A 397 7.36 -6.24 32.82
C ASP A 397 5.92 -5.99 32.37
N ASP A 398 5.43 -4.75 32.56
CA ASP A 398 4.11 -4.32 32.11
C ASP A 398 3.95 -4.44 30.58
N PHE A 399 4.98 -4.06 29.84
CA PHE A 399 4.98 -4.17 28.38
C PHE A 399 4.96 -5.63 27.92
N VAL A 400 5.82 -6.47 28.50
CA VAL A 400 5.90 -7.90 28.15
C VAL A 400 4.56 -8.60 28.43
N GLU A 401 3.92 -8.31 29.58
CA GLU A 401 2.61 -8.86 29.94
C GLU A 401 1.51 -8.36 29.01
N ALA A 402 1.50 -7.06 28.69
CA ALA A 402 0.51 -6.48 27.77
C ALA A 402 0.60 -7.09 26.35
N VAL A 403 1.81 -7.34 25.86
CA VAL A 403 2.04 -7.98 24.56
C VAL A 403 1.70 -9.46 24.58
N ALA A 404 1.98 -10.18 25.68
CA ALA A 404 1.63 -11.59 25.82
C ALA A 404 0.12 -11.80 25.76
N THR A 405 -0.65 -10.94 26.42
CA THR A 405 -2.12 -10.96 26.39
C THR A 405 -2.68 -10.84 24.98
N GLU A 406 -2.11 -9.94 24.15
CA GLU A 406 -2.53 -9.78 22.74
C GLU A 406 -2.08 -10.96 21.88
N GLY A 407 -0.89 -11.51 22.13
CA GLY A 407 -0.38 -12.67 21.41
C GLY A 407 -1.22 -13.93 21.65
N GLU A 408 -1.63 -14.19 22.89
CA GLU A 408 -2.50 -15.32 23.21
C GLU A 408 -3.89 -15.23 22.54
N ALA A 409 -4.46 -14.02 22.46
CA ALA A 409 -5.72 -13.78 21.74
C ALA A 409 -5.57 -14.02 20.22
N GLU A 410 -4.38 -13.85 19.68
CA GLU A 410 -4.08 -14.09 18.24
C GLU A 410 -4.07 -15.59 17.90
N TRP A 411 -3.59 -16.46 18.81
CA TRP A 411 -3.50 -17.91 18.58
C TRP A 411 -4.80 -18.67 18.88
N ALA A 412 -5.78 -18.01 19.50
CA ALA A 412 -7.07 -18.61 19.88
C ALA A 412 -8.18 -18.48 18.80
N CYS A 413 -7.93 -17.78 17.71
CA CYS A 413 -8.83 -17.61 16.56
C CYS A 413 -8.30 -18.29 15.30
#